data_d7044064c9a87257367fa751b9258017
#
_entry.id   d7044064c9a87257367fa751b9258017
#
_cell.length_a   1.000
_cell.length_b   1.000
_cell.length_c   1.000
_cell.angle_alpha   90.00
_cell.angle_beta   90.00
_cell.angle_gamma   90.00
#
_symmetry.space_group_name_H-M   'P 1'
#
loop_
_entity.id
_entity.type
_entity.pdbx_description
1 polymer ?
#
loop_
_entity_poly.entity_id
_entity_poly.type
_entity_poly.pdbx_seq_one_letter_code
_entity_poly.pdbx_strand_id
1 'polypeptide(L)'
;MEKISLSEYKKYYFDTEKCIPGEHHFVAVYLLNKFNKIPDYLNPDGMKGKCGDIVFESKNKNSKKQLSIEVKIGKTGFCFSKNETNFWFVEKNRKESFPDYLIALTENYLFIIEWKKFSDLFIQLKKPKKIESKTGNSAKIYEKELLSKFLNASFKIDMAKEEDIEVCFDKINKEIEKL
;
A
#
# COMPACT_ATOMS: atom_id res chain seq x y z
N MET A 1 9.75 -1.74 -20.40
CA MET A 1 8.34 -1.31 -20.31
C MET A 1 8.31 0.21 -20.36
N GLU A 2 7.47 0.81 -21.21
CA GLU A 2 7.30 2.27 -21.18
C GLU A 2 6.77 2.71 -19.82
N LYS A 3 7.32 3.80 -19.30
CA LYS A 3 6.83 4.41 -18.06
C LYS A 3 5.46 5.03 -18.36
N ILE A 4 4.44 4.57 -17.69
CA ILE A 4 3.09 5.12 -17.79
C ILE A 4 2.87 6.11 -16.64
N SER A 5 2.24 7.25 -16.91
CA SER A 5 1.84 8.21 -15.89
C SER A 5 0.63 7.71 -15.09
N LEU A 6 0.41 8.29 -13.91
CA LEU A 6 -0.74 7.93 -13.07
C LEU A 6 -2.07 8.26 -13.76
N SER A 7 -2.14 9.37 -14.48
CA SER A 7 -3.33 9.77 -15.24
C SER A 7 -3.62 8.83 -16.41
N GLU A 8 -2.57 8.36 -17.12
CA GLU A 8 -2.71 7.35 -18.17
C GLU A 8 -3.17 6.02 -17.58
N TYR A 9 -2.59 5.60 -16.43
CA TYR A 9 -3.03 4.40 -15.73
C TYR A 9 -4.52 4.47 -15.42
N LYS A 10 -5.00 5.58 -14.84
CA LYS A 10 -6.42 5.80 -14.55
C LYS A 10 -7.27 5.66 -15.80
N LYS A 11 -6.92 6.38 -16.88
CA LYS A 11 -7.67 6.38 -18.14
C LYS A 11 -7.85 4.98 -18.73
N TYR A 12 -6.81 4.16 -18.71
CA TYR A 12 -6.86 2.84 -19.34
C TYR A 12 -7.46 1.76 -18.45
N TYR A 13 -7.34 1.87 -17.15
CA TYR A 13 -7.63 0.77 -16.24
C TYR A 13 -8.71 1.05 -15.20
N PHE A 14 -8.96 2.30 -14.88
CA PHE A 14 -9.99 2.69 -13.92
C PHE A 14 -11.28 3.19 -14.57
N ASP A 15 -11.16 3.92 -15.67
CA ASP A 15 -12.31 4.50 -16.39
C ASP A 15 -12.97 3.51 -17.36
N THR A 16 -12.41 2.32 -17.55
CA THR A 16 -13.08 1.27 -18.31
C THR A 16 -14.19 0.68 -17.47
N GLU A 17 -15.41 0.72 -17.95
CA GLU A 17 -16.65 0.31 -17.24
C GLU A 17 -16.66 -1.13 -16.70
N LYS A 18 -15.64 -1.94 -16.96
CA LYS A 18 -15.70 -3.39 -16.76
C LYS A 18 -15.12 -3.92 -15.47
N CYS A 19 -14.12 -3.33 -14.86
CA CYS A 19 -13.65 -3.69 -13.50
C CYS A 19 -12.59 -2.72 -12.96
N ILE A 20 -12.55 -2.59 -11.63
CA ILE A 20 -11.42 -1.98 -10.93
C ILE A 20 -10.22 -2.92 -11.11
N PRO A 21 -9.07 -2.44 -11.60
CA PRO A 21 -7.88 -3.27 -11.73
C PRO A 21 -7.46 -3.78 -10.33
N GLY A 22 -7.01 -5.03 -10.27
CA GLY A 22 -6.51 -5.61 -9.03
C GLY A 22 -5.16 -5.02 -8.61
N GLU A 23 -4.82 -5.22 -7.34
CA GLU A 23 -3.55 -4.77 -6.75
C GLU A 23 -2.34 -5.28 -7.56
N HIS A 24 -2.33 -6.55 -7.96
CA HIS A 24 -1.27 -7.13 -8.79
C HIS A 24 -1.05 -6.41 -10.12
N HIS A 25 -2.13 -6.00 -10.77
CA HIS A 25 -2.05 -5.28 -12.03
C HIS A 25 -1.43 -3.89 -11.82
N PHE A 26 -1.83 -3.16 -10.79
CA PHE A 26 -1.27 -1.86 -10.45
C PHE A 26 0.21 -1.95 -10.10
N VAL A 27 0.60 -2.97 -9.32
CA VAL A 27 2.00 -3.26 -9.02
C VAL A 27 2.79 -3.48 -10.31
N ALA A 28 2.34 -4.39 -11.17
CA ALA A 28 3.07 -4.76 -12.37
C ALA A 28 3.20 -3.63 -13.39
N VAL A 29 2.16 -2.84 -13.59
CA VAL A 29 2.10 -1.84 -14.67
C VAL A 29 2.61 -0.49 -14.23
N TYR A 30 2.35 -0.08 -13.00
CA TYR A 30 2.71 1.26 -12.52
C TYR A 30 3.83 1.26 -11.47
N LEU A 31 3.66 0.51 -10.36
CA LEU A 31 4.56 0.65 -9.22
C LEU A 31 5.96 0.12 -9.47
N LEU A 32 6.11 -1.00 -10.16
CA LEU A 32 7.46 -1.57 -10.40
C LEU A 32 8.40 -0.62 -11.14
N ASN A 33 7.86 0.27 -11.96
CA ASN A 33 8.65 1.28 -12.68
C ASN A 33 9.12 2.46 -11.80
N LYS A 34 8.62 2.56 -10.57
CA LYS A 34 8.96 3.61 -9.60
C LYS A 34 10.14 3.22 -8.70
N PHE A 35 10.50 1.95 -8.67
CA PHE A 35 11.60 1.48 -7.83
C PHE A 35 12.89 1.31 -8.62
N ASN A 36 14.01 1.73 -8.00
CA ASN A 36 15.36 1.60 -8.58
C ASN A 36 15.91 0.17 -8.49
N LYS A 37 15.29 -0.68 -7.67
CA LYS A 37 15.65 -2.09 -7.48
C LYS A 37 14.45 -2.99 -7.76
N ILE A 38 14.70 -4.12 -8.38
CA ILE A 38 13.69 -5.18 -8.53
C ILE A 38 13.38 -5.74 -7.14
N PRO A 39 12.10 -5.85 -6.75
CA PRO A 39 11.72 -6.49 -5.50
C PRO A 39 12.24 -7.92 -5.40
N ASP A 40 12.63 -8.33 -4.21
CA ASP A 40 13.04 -9.70 -3.95
C ASP A 40 11.82 -10.65 -3.91
N TYR A 41 10.65 -10.12 -3.48
CA TYR A 41 9.38 -10.85 -3.50
C TYR A 41 8.23 -9.94 -3.93
N LEU A 42 7.30 -10.53 -4.68
CA LEU A 42 5.99 -9.98 -5.00
C LEU A 42 4.92 -10.93 -4.49
N ASN A 43 3.94 -10.40 -3.75
CA ASN A 43 2.83 -11.13 -3.14
C ASN A 43 3.29 -12.40 -2.39
N PRO A 44 4.15 -12.26 -1.38
CA PRO A 44 4.72 -13.40 -0.67
C PRO A 44 3.73 -14.05 0.32
N ASP A 45 2.43 -14.07 0.01
CA ASP A 45 1.39 -14.63 0.85
C ASP A 45 1.74 -16.02 1.38
N GLY A 46 1.66 -16.17 2.70
CA GLY A 46 1.98 -17.40 3.39
C GLY A 46 3.48 -17.66 3.60
N MET A 47 4.37 -16.81 3.12
CA MET A 47 5.80 -16.94 3.40
C MET A 47 6.13 -16.39 4.79
N LYS A 48 6.71 -17.26 5.64
CA LYS A 48 7.09 -16.87 7.01
C LYS A 48 8.03 -15.67 7.04
N GLY A 49 7.67 -14.66 7.80
CA GLY A 49 8.47 -13.45 8.00
C GLY A 49 8.40 -12.44 6.85
N LYS A 50 7.52 -12.66 5.87
CA LYS A 50 7.22 -11.71 4.80
C LYS A 50 5.86 -11.10 5.05
N CYS A 51 5.73 -9.80 4.78
CA CYS A 51 4.45 -9.09 4.86
C CYS A 51 4.38 -8.05 3.76
N GLY A 52 3.16 -7.71 3.33
CA GLY A 52 2.92 -6.78 2.23
C GLY A 52 3.04 -7.42 0.85
N ASP A 53 2.70 -6.66 -0.17
CA ASP A 53 2.65 -7.11 -1.58
C ASP A 53 3.99 -6.99 -2.29
N ILE A 54 4.87 -6.11 -1.82
CA ILE A 54 6.20 -5.85 -2.39
C ILE A 54 7.22 -5.90 -1.26
N VAL A 55 8.26 -6.72 -1.40
CA VAL A 55 9.30 -6.86 -0.38
C VAL A 55 10.69 -6.73 -1.00
N PHE A 56 11.51 -5.89 -0.38
CA PHE A 56 12.94 -5.76 -0.65
C PHE A 56 13.74 -6.28 0.54
N GLU A 57 14.76 -7.07 0.29
CA GLU A 57 15.63 -7.63 1.33
C GLU A 57 17.05 -7.07 1.27
N SER A 58 17.70 -7.12 2.42
CA SER A 58 19.13 -6.81 2.51
C SER A 58 19.96 -7.82 1.72
N LYS A 59 20.94 -7.31 0.97
CA LYS A 59 21.94 -8.15 0.29
C LYS A 59 22.84 -8.91 1.27
N ASN A 60 22.93 -8.43 2.50
CA ASN A 60 23.69 -9.11 3.55
C ASN A 60 22.87 -10.28 4.12
N LYS A 61 23.22 -11.50 3.79
CA LYS A 61 22.53 -12.72 4.26
C LYS A 61 22.41 -12.85 5.78
N ASN A 62 23.29 -12.18 6.52
CA ASN A 62 23.25 -12.14 7.98
C ASN A 62 22.31 -11.04 8.52
N SER A 63 21.85 -10.15 7.68
CA SER A 63 20.89 -9.11 8.03
C SER A 63 19.46 -9.58 7.73
N LYS A 64 18.60 -9.47 8.74
CA LYS A 64 17.15 -9.71 8.57
C LYS A 64 16.39 -8.43 8.18
N LYS A 65 17.12 -7.39 7.73
CA LYS A 65 16.48 -6.15 7.33
C LYS A 65 15.73 -6.35 6.03
N GLN A 66 14.53 -5.84 6.00
CA GLN A 66 13.67 -5.80 4.82
C GLN A 66 12.90 -4.46 4.82
N LEU A 67 12.44 -4.05 3.65
CA LEU A 67 11.44 -3.01 3.47
C LEU A 67 10.27 -3.62 2.74
N SER A 68 9.07 -3.43 3.24
CA SER A 68 7.85 -4.02 2.68
C SER A 68 6.75 -2.98 2.48
N ILE A 69 5.99 -3.17 1.42
CA ILE A 69 4.94 -2.25 0.99
C ILE A 69 3.65 -3.04 0.81
N GLU A 70 2.61 -2.61 1.48
CA GLU A 70 1.24 -3.07 1.25
C GLU A 70 0.58 -2.22 0.18
N VAL A 71 -0.10 -2.86 -0.75
CA VAL A 71 -0.81 -2.20 -1.85
C VAL A 71 -2.30 -2.44 -1.72
N LYS A 72 -3.09 -1.39 -1.85
CA LYS A 72 -4.55 -1.47 -1.84
C LYS A 72 -5.17 -0.67 -2.98
N ILE A 73 -6.21 -1.24 -3.58
CA ILE A 73 -6.99 -0.56 -4.61
C ILE A 73 -8.48 -0.61 -4.27
N GLY A 74 -9.16 0.47 -4.59
CA GLY A 74 -10.61 0.53 -4.48
C GLY A 74 -11.17 1.82 -5.06
N LYS A 75 -12.45 1.84 -5.41
CA LYS A 75 -13.08 2.98 -6.07
C LYS A 75 -13.15 4.21 -5.16
N THR A 76 -13.79 4.08 -4.01
CA THR A 76 -14.00 5.17 -3.05
C THR A 76 -13.29 4.95 -1.71
N GLY A 77 -12.40 3.97 -1.67
CA GLY A 77 -11.67 3.46 -0.52
C GLY A 77 -11.41 1.97 -0.70
N PHE A 78 -10.73 1.36 0.23
CA PHE A 78 -10.31 -0.03 0.17
C PHE A 78 -10.61 -0.77 1.47
N CYS A 79 -10.48 -2.10 1.44
CA CYS A 79 -10.82 -2.96 2.56
C CYS A 79 -9.62 -3.77 3.01
N PHE A 80 -9.56 -4.02 4.32
CA PHE A 80 -8.79 -5.12 4.87
C PHE A 80 -9.72 -6.29 5.17
N SER A 81 -9.37 -7.49 4.78
CA SER A 81 -10.08 -8.70 5.15
C SER A 81 -10.10 -8.86 6.68
N LYS A 82 -10.97 -9.75 7.19
CA LYS A 82 -10.98 -10.06 8.63
C LYS A 82 -9.62 -10.56 9.10
N ASN A 83 -8.97 -11.42 8.31
CA ASN A 83 -7.67 -11.98 8.66
C ASN A 83 -6.59 -10.90 8.71
N GLU A 84 -6.50 -10.02 7.71
CA GLU A 84 -5.58 -8.88 7.71
C GLU A 84 -5.84 -7.93 8.86
N THR A 85 -7.13 -7.65 9.16
CA THR A 85 -7.53 -6.79 10.28
C THR A 85 -7.06 -7.36 11.62
N ASN A 86 -7.27 -8.66 11.84
CA ASN A 86 -6.80 -9.33 13.05
C ASN A 86 -5.29 -9.35 13.12
N PHE A 87 -4.65 -9.72 12.03
CA PHE A 87 -3.21 -9.89 11.93
C PHE A 87 -2.47 -8.58 12.22
N TRP A 88 -2.87 -7.49 11.57
CA TRP A 88 -2.11 -6.23 11.65
C TRP A 88 -2.57 -5.27 12.74
N PHE A 89 -3.84 -5.32 13.18
CA PHE A 89 -4.39 -4.28 14.04
C PHE A 89 -4.89 -4.77 15.40
N VAL A 90 -5.06 -6.08 15.58
CA VAL A 90 -5.62 -6.64 16.82
C VAL A 90 -4.61 -7.44 17.61
N GLU A 91 -3.86 -8.32 16.97
CA GLU A 91 -2.90 -9.21 17.62
C GLU A 91 -1.59 -8.49 17.97
N LYS A 92 -1.59 -7.75 19.08
CA LYS A 92 -0.44 -6.94 19.54
C LYS A 92 0.84 -7.71 19.87
N ASN A 93 0.77 -9.03 20.00
CA ASN A 93 1.88 -9.85 20.50
C ASN A 93 2.68 -10.59 19.42
N ARG A 94 2.42 -10.33 18.14
CA ARG A 94 3.18 -10.97 17.08
C ARG A 94 4.51 -10.24 16.86
N LYS A 95 5.60 -11.00 16.96
CA LYS A 95 6.96 -10.60 16.55
C LYS A 95 7.13 -10.58 15.02
N GLU A 96 6.04 -10.49 14.29
CA GLU A 96 6.06 -10.53 12.83
C GLU A 96 6.21 -9.12 12.27
N SER A 97 6.88 -9.00 11.15
CA SER A 97 7.12 -7.75 10.46
C SER A 97 5.81 -7.15 9.96
N PHE A 98 5.66 -5.84 10.18
CA PHE A 98 4.61 -5.04 9.56
C PHE A 98 5.12 -4.45 8.26
N PRO A 99 4.23 -4.06 7.32
CA PRO A 99 4.64 -3.23 6.21
C PRO A 99 5.30 -1.93 6.70
N ASP A 100 6.20 -1.38 5.90
CA ASP A 100 6.80 -0.07 6.16
C ASP A 100 5.96 1.04 5.54
N TYR A 101 5.34 0.75 4.40
CA TYR A 101 4.51 1.67 3.65
C TYR A 101 3.19 1.03 3.23
N LEU A 102 2.16 1.88 3.13
CA LEU A 102 0.93 1.63 2.40
C LEU A 102 0.95 2.49 1.14
N ILE A 103 0.78 1.86 -0.02
CA ILE A 103 0.46 2.54 -1.27
C ILE A 103 -0.96 2.18 -1.66
N ALA A 104 -1.85 3.16 -1.69
CA ALA A 104 -3.25 2.91 -1.98
C ALA A 104 -3.73 3.78 -3.16
N LEU A 105 -4.46 3.16 -4.08
CA LEU A 105 -5.05 3.82 -5.22
C LEU A 105 -6.58 3.81 -5.10
N THR A 106 -7.18 4.99 -5.22
CA THR A 106 -8.62 5.16 -5.39
C THR A 106 -8.93 5.74 -6.77
N GLU A 107 -10.19 5.93 -7.10
CA GLU A 107 -10.58 6.56 -8.36
C GLU A 107 -10.00 7.98 -8.53
N ASN A 108 -9.77 8.70 -7.44
CA ASN A 108 -9.36 10.09 -7.47
C ASN A 108 -7.97 10.36 -6.94
N TYR A 109 -7.41 9.47 -6.10
CA TYR A 109 -6.16 9.74 -5.38
C TYR A 109 -5.23 8.53 -5.34
N LEU A 110 -3.94 8.81 -5.44
CA LEU A 110 -2.86 7.94 -4.99
C LEU A 110 -2.42 8.38 -3.60
N PHE A 111 -2.30 7.44 -2.68
CA PHE A 111 -1.78 7.64 -1.32
C PHE A 111 -0.47 6.88 -1.15
N ILE A 112 0.54 7.54 -0.58
CA ILE A 112 1.83 6.94 -0.23
C ILE A 112 2.08 7.28 1.24
N ILE A 113 1.79 6.35 2.14
CA ILE A 113 1.71 6.60 3.58
C ILE A 113 2.63 5.64 4.33
N GLU A 114 3.41 6.16 5.28
CA GLU A 114 4.15 5.31 6.23
C GLU A 114 3.16 4.45 7.02
N TRP A 115 3.38 3.15 7.07
CA TRP A 115 2.46 2.19 7.69
C TRP A 115 2.10 2.54 9.13
N LYS A 116 3.09 2.97 9.92
CA LYS A 116 2.85 3.34 11.31
C LYS A 116 1.77 4.43 11.44
N LYS A 117 1.89 5.49 10.64
CA LYS A 117 0.92 6.60 10.65
C LYS A 117 -0.47 6.15 10.20
N PHE A 118 -0.51 5.31 9.16
CA PHE A 118 -1.75 4.72 8.68
C PHE A 118 -2.40 3.83 9.74
N SER A 119 -1.63 2.94 10.37
CA SER A 119 -2.09 2.01 11.39
C SER A 119 -2.70 2.75 12.59
N ASP A 120 -2.07 3.83 13.05
CA ASP A 120 -2.59 4.66 14.14
C ASP A 120 -3.96 5.27 13.78
N LEU A 121 -4.10 5.80 12.58
CA LEU A 121 -5.39 6.31 12.09
C LEU A 121 -6.44 5.21 11.98
N PHE A 122 -6.08 4.06 11.39
CA PHE A 122 -6.98 2.95 11.19
C PHE A 122 -7.54 2.43 12.53
N ILE A 123 -6.67 2.24 13.51
CA ILE A 123 -7.05 1.80 14.86
C ILE A 123 -8.00 2.82 15.52
N GLN A 124 -7.71 4.11 15.38
CA GLN A 124 -8.55 5.18 15.92
C GLN A 124 -9.96 5.17 15.31
N LEU A 125 -10.05 5.07 13.99
CA LEU A 125 -11.32 5.16 13.27
C LEU A 125 -12.15 3.89 13.34
N LYS A 126 -11.53 2.73 13.17
CA LYS A 126 -12.25 1.47 12.94
C LYS A 126 -12.42 0.66 14.21
N LYS A 127 -11.63 0.93 15.27
CA LYS A 127 -11.69 0.20 16.55
C LYS A 127 -11.73 -1.33 16.32
N PRO A 128 -10.70 -1.91 15.69
CA PRO A 128 -10.73 -3.26 15.09
C PRO A 128 -11.15 -4.36 16.09
N LYS A 129 -10.85 -4.20 17.38
CA LYS A 129 -11.34 -5.13 18.43
C LYS A 129 -12.88 -5.26 18.50
N LYS A 130 -13.62 -4.23 18.04
CA LYS A 130 -15.10 -4.27 17.97
C LYS A 130 -15.60 -4.95 16.69
N ILE A 131 -14.74 -5.06 15.67
CA ILE A 131 -15.06 -5.71 14.39
C ILE A 131 -15.02 -7.22 14.53
N GLU A 132 -14.15 -7.76 15.41
CA GLU A 132 -14.05 -9.20 15.68
C GLU A 132 -15.38 -9.84 16.14
N SER A 133 -16.21 -9.07 16.85
CA SER A 133 -17.49 -9.57 17.37
C SER A 133 -18.57 -9.75 16.29
N LYS A 134 -18.34 -9.27 15.08
CA LYS A 134 -19.31 -9.33 13.97
C LYS A 134 -18.79 -10.26 12.89
N THR A 135 -19.45 -11.37 12.70
CA THR A 135 -19.16 -12.34 11.64
C THR A 135 -19.20 -11.68 10.25
N GLY A 136 -18.11 -11.78 9.52
CA GLY A 136 -18.09 -11.51 8.07
C GLY A 136 -17.67 -10.11 7.61
N ASN A 137 -17.27 -9.18 8.50
CA ASN A 137 -17.00 -7.81 8.07
C ASN A 137 -15.51 -7.52 7.84
N SER A 138 -15.17 -7.18 6.59
CA SER A 138 -13.95 -6.47 6.24
C SER A 138 -14.00 -5.03 6.79
N ALA A 139 -12.87 -4.52 7.26
CA ALA A 139 -12.78 -3.14 7.69
C ALA A 139 -12.48 -2.25 6.47
N LYS A 140 -13.45 -1.43 6.08
CA LYS A 140 -13.30 -0.48 4.97
C LYS A 140 -12.79 0.86 5.49
N ILE A 141 -11.78 1.42 4.82
CA ILE A 141 -11.36 2.81 4.98
C ILE A 141 -11.69 3.59 3.71
N TYR A 142 -12.25 4.78 3.88
CA TYR A 142 -12.68 5.61 2.77
C TYR A 142 -11.65 6.68 2.43
N GLU A 143 -11.59 7.06 1.16
CA GLU A 143 -10.74 8.13 0.63
C GLU A 143 -10.81 9.41 1.48
N LYS A 144 -12.01 9.86 1.85
CA LYS A 144 -12.21 11.04 2.69
C LYS A 144 -11.59 10.95 4.09
N GLU A 145 -11.52 9.75 4.65
CA GLU A 145 -10.90 9.51 5.95
C GLU A 145 -9.37 9.65 5.86
N LEU A 146 -8.78 9.19 4.76
CA LEU A 146 -7.35 9.35 4.49
C LEU A 146 -7.00 10.82 4.21
N LEU A 147 -7.78 11.49 3.38
CA LEU A 147 -7.55 12.91 3.05
C LEU A 147 -7.57 13.81 4.29
N SER A 148 -8.41 13.50 5.27
CA SER A 148 -8.49 14.27 6.51
C SER A 148 -7.20 14.30 7.32
N LYS A 149 -6.29 13.32 7.11
CA LYS A 149 -5.05 13.15 7.87
C LYS A 149 -3.79 13.15 7.02
N PHE A 150 -3.89 12.74 5.75
CA PHE A 150 -2.74 12.49 4.89
C PHE A 150 -2.79 13.33 3.60
N LEU A 151 -3.28 14.56 3.68
CA LEU A 151 -3.35 15.45 2.52
C LEU A 151 -1.97 15.60 1.84
N ASN A 152 -0.90 15.73 2.62
CA ASN A 152 0.47 15.89 2.12
C ASN A 152 1.09 14.58 1.56
N ALA A 153 0.43 13.45 1.76
CA ALA A 153 0.83 12.13 1.26
C ALA A 153 -0.21 11.60 0.25
N SER A 154 -1.04 12.49 -0.31
CA SER A 154 -2.08 12.18 -1.28
C SER A 154 -1.88 13.00 -2.55
N PHE A 155 -2.03 12.33 -3.69
CA PHE A 155 -1.88 12.92 -5.02
C PHE A 155 -3.20 12.77 -5.76
N LYS A 156 -3.87 13.90 -6.05
CA LYS A 156 -5.10 13.89 -6.85
C LYS A 156 -4.73 13.54 -8.29
N ILE A 157 -5.22 12.42 -8.80
CA ILE A 157 -4.73 11.81 -10.05
C ILE A 157 -4.75 12.78 -11.24
N ASP A 158 -5.86 13.52 -11.41
CA ASP A 158 -6.04 14.42 -12.55
C ASP A 158 -5.22 15.72 -12.45
N MET A 159 -4.56 15.97 -11.31
CA MET A 159 -3.80 17.19 -11.03
C MET A 159 -2.37 16.90 -10.59
N ALA A 160 -2.06 15.66 -10.25
CA ALA A 160 -0.74 15.28 -9.76
C ALA A 160 0.30 15.39 -10.87
N LYS A 161 1.42 16.02 -10.55
CA LYS A 161 2.61 15.98 -11.39
C LYS A 161 3.39 14.74 -11.03
N GLU A 162 3.88 14.04 -12.06
CA GLU A 162 4.69 12.83 -11.83
C GLU A 162 5.95 13.14 -11.02
N GLU A 163 6.52 14.35 -11.16
CA GLU A 163 7.69 14.79 -10.40
C GLU A 163 7.42 14.81 -8.88
N ASP A 164 6.22 15.23 -8.45
CA ASP A 164 5.85 15.25 -7.05
C ASP A 164 5.70 13.83 -6.49
N ILE A 165 5.17 12.91 -7.30
CA ILE A 165 5.06 11.49 -6.98
C ILE A 165 6.45 10.85 -6.89
N GLU A 166 7.32 11.14 -7.85
CA GLU A 166 8.71 10.64 -7.89
C GLU A 166 9.49 11.03 -6.63
N VAL A 167 9.30 12.25 -6.10
CA VAL A 167 9.94 12.68 -4.83
C VAL A 167 9.59 11.74 -3.67
N CYS A 168 8.35 11.25 -3.60
CA CYS A 168 7.97 10.28 -2.57
C CYS A 168 8.63 8.92 -2.82
N PHE A 169 8.69 8.47 -4.06
CA PHE A 169 9.38 7.21 -4.41
C PHE A 169 10.89 7.29 -4.20
N ASP A 170 11.51 8.45 -4.44
CA ASP A 170 12.93 8.67 -4.15
C ASP A 170 13.26 8.47 -2.66
N LYS A 171 12.36 8.86 -1.77
CA LYS A 171 12.51 8.58 -0.34
C LYS A 171 12.53 7.08 -0.07
N ILE A 172 11.58 6.35 -0.63
CA ILE A 172 11.50 4.89 -0.49
C ILE A 172 12.73 4.22 -1.12
N ASN A 173 13.15 4.66 -2.31
CA ASN A 173 14.31 4.14 -3.00
C ASN A 173 15.60 4.32 -2.18
N LYS A 174 15.79 5.48 -1.53
CA LYS A 174 16.92 5.70 -0.61
C LYS A 174 16.90 4.77 0.61
N GLU A 175 15.74 4.36 1.06
CA GLU A 175 15.62 3.36 2.14
C GLU A 175 15.95 1.94 1.62
N ILE A 176 15.50 1.59 0.41
CA ILE A 176 15.83 0.33 -0.26
C ILE A 176 17.35 0.21 -0.48
N GLU A 177 18.01 1.29 -0.87
CA GLU A 177 19.47 1.32 -1.10
C GLU A 177 20.29 1.06 0.17
N LYS A 178 19.71 1.32 1.35
CA LYS A 178 20.36 1.08 2.66
C LYS A 178 20.19 -0.37 3.17
N LEU A 179 19.43 -1.19 2.49
CA LEU A 179 19.28 -2.62 2.80
C LEU A 179 20.52 -3.40 2.35
#